data_a92c9884c474846c9e0fcfae815de91c
#
_entry.id   a92c9884c474846c9e0fcfae815de91c
#
_cell.length_a   1.000
_cell.length_b   1.000
_cell.length_c   1.000
_cell.angle_alpha   90.00
_cell.angle_beta   90.00
_cell.angle_gamma   90.00
#
_symmetry.space_group_name_H-M   'P 1'
#
loop_
_entity.id
_entity.type
_entity.pdbx_description
1 polymer ?
#
loop_
_entity_poly.entity_id
_entity_poly.type
_entity_poly.pdbx_seq_one_letter_code
_entity_poly.pdbx_strand_id
1 'polypeptide(L)' 'SNKAVIGRYVIPKKIFKTLSKLSAGKGGEIHITDALQLLIHQKNKFIAHNFSGKYLDCGTMNGYIRSAIEISKLWNYVW' A
#
# COMPACT_ATOMS: atom_id res chain seq x y z
N SER A 1 7.15 0.28 -14.10
CA SER A 1 6.15 -0.74 -13.80
C SER A 1 4.76 -0.13 -13.66
N ASN A 2 3.75 -0.89 -14.03
CA ASN A 2 2.35 -0.49 -13.87
C ASN A 2 1.71 -1.10 -12.61
N LYS A 3 2.53 -1.63 -11.70
CA LYS A 3 2.05 -2.24 -10.48
C LYS A 3 2.20 -1.26 -9.31
N ALA A 4 1.20 -1.22 -8.45
CA ALA A 4 1.18 -0.36 -7.28
C ALA A 4 1.27 -1.19 -6.01
N VAL A 5 1.90 -0.62 -5.00
CA VAL A 5 1.97 -1.24 -3.68
C VAL A 5 0.68 -0.91 -2.93
N ILE A 6 0.08 -1.95 -2.35
CA ILE A 6 -1.13 -1.76 -1.59
C ILE A 6 -1.02 -2.22 -0.14
N GLY A 7 -1.51 -2.40 0.67
CA GLY A 7 -1.78 -2.62 2.04
C GLY A 7 -0.77 -3.32 2.93
N ARG A 8 -0.10 -4.37 2.49
CA ARG A 8 0.67 -5.19 3.42
C ARG A 8 2.13 -5.31 3.06
N TYR A 9 2.97 -5.11 4.07
CA TYR A 9 4.42 -5.12 3.91
C TYR A 9 5.06 -6.01 4.95
N VAL A 10 6.09 -6.74 4.52
CA VAL A 10 7.07 -7.34 5.44
C VAL A 10 8.35 -6.57 5.25
N ILE A 11 8.75 -5.82 6.25
CA ILE A 11 9.81 -4.82 6.11
C ILE A 11 10.91 -5.09 7.13
N PRO A 12 12.19 -4.99 6.73
CA PRO A 12 13.28 -5.18 7.67
C PRO A 12 13.33 -4.05 8.70
N LYS A 13 13.80 -4.37 9.91
CA LYS A 13 13.87 -3.43 11.03
C LYS A 13 14.64 -2.15 10.70
N LYS A 14 15.63 -2.23 9.82
CA LYS A 14 16.44 -1.08 9.43
C LYS A 14 15.64 0.04 8.74
N ILE A 15 14.37 -0.21 8.38
CA ILE A 15 13.49 0.83 7.84
C ILE A 15 13.38 2.02 8.78
N PHE A 16 13.42 1.79 10.08
CA PHE A 16 13.29 2.87 11.06
C PHE A 16 14.44 3.86 10.99
N LYS A 17 15.66 3.37 10.76
CA LYS A 17 16.82 4.23 10.53
C LYS A 17 16.65 5.07 9.26
N THR A 18 16.17 4.43 8.21
CA THR A 18 15.93 5.10 6.93
C THR A 18 14.87 6.18 7.06
N LEU A 19 13.78 5.87 7.75
CA LEU A 19 12.70 6.83 7.99
C LEU A 19 13.19 8.06 8.76
N SER A 20 14.05 7.86 9.75
CA SER A 20 14.57 8.98 10.54
C SER A 20 15.47 9.92 9.74
N LYS A 21 16.02 9.48 8.62
CA LYS A 21 16.88 10.27 7.76
C LYS A 21 16.14 10.96 6.61
N LEU A 22 14.88 10.61 6.39
CA LEU A 22 14.09 11.18 5.30
C LEU A 22 13.61 12.58 5.69
N SER A 23 13.67 13.49 4.72
CA SER A 23 12.97 14.76 4.82
C SER A 23 11.50 14.57 4.45
N ALA A 24 10.67 15.53 4.86
CA ALA A 24 9.25 15.51 4.51
C ALA A 24 9.09 15.50 2.99
N GLY A 25 8.29 14.58 2.50
CA GLY A 25 8.00 14.45 1.08
C GLY A 25 6.83 15.33 0.66
N LYS A 26 6.19 14.94 -0.43
CA LYS A 26 5.05 15.64 -0.98
C LYS A 26 3.93 15.75 0.06
N GLY A 27 3.39 16.94 0.24
CA GLY A 27 2.36 17.20 1.23
C GLY A 27 2.86 17.38 2.66
N GLY A 28 4.19 17.48 2.86
CA GLY A 28 4.79 17.66 4.17
C GLY A 28 4.86 16.42 5.03
N GLU A 29 4.57 15.25 4.44
CA GLU A 29 4.55 13.98 5.16
C GLU A 29 5.76 13.12 4.78
N ILE A 30 6.15 12.24 5.69
CA ILE A 30 7.16 11.22 5.43
C ILE A 30 6.42 9.95 5.02
N HIS A 31 6.67 9.50 3.79
CA HIS A 31 6.00 8.33 3.24
C HIS A 31 6.88 7.09 3.35
N ILE A 32 6.28 5.97 3.78
CA ILE A 32 6.99 4.71 3.88
C ILE A 32 7.50 4.23 2.51
N THR A 33 6.78 4.56 1.45
CA THR A 33 7.20 4.19 0.09
C THR A 33 8.51 4.84 -0.30
N ASP A 34 8.80 6.04 0.18
CA ASP A 34 10.07 6.71 -0.07
C ASP A 34 11.22 5.97 0.65
N ALA A 35 10.97 5.50 1.86
CA ALA A 35 11.95 4.71 2.59
C ALA A 35 12.22 3.37 1.91
N LEU A 36 11.18 2.71 1.41
CA LEU A 36 11.32 1.46 0.66
C LEU A 36 12.14 1.68 -0.62
N GLN A 37 11.86 2.77 -1.32
CA GLN A 37 12.59 3.13 -2.53
C GLN A 37 14.08 3.32 -2.23
N LEU A 38 14.40 3.99 -1.15
CA LEU A 38 15.79 4.22 -0.74
C LEU A 38 16.49 2.91 -0.40
N LEU A 39 15.82 2.02 0.33
CA LEU A 39 16.37 0.70 0.65
C LEU A 39 16.63 -0.13 -0.61
N ILE A 40 15.74 -0.05 -1.59
CA ILE A 40 15.94 -0.74 -2.88
C ILE A 40 17.16 -0.17 -3.59
N HIS A 41 17.34 1.14 -3.60
CA HIS A 41 18.52 1.79 -4.17
C HIS A 41 19.81 1.39 -3.46
N GLN A 42 19.73 1.09 -2.17
CA GLN A 42 20.86 0.59 -1.38
C GLN A 42 21.07 -0.92 -1.56
N LYS A 43 20.45 -1.51 -2.59
CA LYS A 43 20.58 -2.91 -2.99
C LYS A 43 20.01 -3.90 -1.99
N ASN A 44 19.08 -3.47 -1.15
CA ASN A 44 18.30 -4.40 -0.36
C ASN A 44 17.29 -5.09 -1.27
N LYS A 45 17.14 -6.40 -1.08
CA LYS A 45 16.24 -7.20 -1.91
C LYS A 45 14.82 -7.11 -1.39
N PHE A 46 13.91 -6.73 -2.26
CA PHE A 46 12.46 -6.75 -1.98
C PHE A 46 11.76 -7.61 -3.01
N ILE A 47 10.78 -8.36 -2.57
CA ILE A 47 9.98 -9.21 -3.43
C ILE A 47 8.55 -8.68 -3.42
N ALA A 48 8.00 -8.47 -4.61
CA ALA A 48 6.61 -8.10 -4.76
C ALA A 48 5.77 -9.36 -4.95
N HIS A 49 4.78 -9.52 -4.10
CA HIS A 49 3.82 -10.60 -4.22
C HIS A 49 2.56 -10.08 -4.92
N ASN A 50 2.23 -10.67 -6.05
CA ASN A 50 1.00 -10.35 -6.75
C ASN A 50 -0.14 -11.13 -6.09
N PHE A 51 -1.00 -10.44 -5.37
CA PHE A 51 -2.11 -11.14 -4.74
C PHE A 51 -3.23 -11.41 -5.75
N SER A 52 -3.96 -12.48 -5.50
CA SER A 52 -5.17 -12.81 -6.26
C SER A 52 -6.39 -12.39 -5.46
N GLY A 53 -7.11 -11.43 -5.92
CA GLY A 53 -8.26 -10.90 -5.20
C GLY A 53 -8.62 -9.55 -5.75
N LYS A 54 -9.56 -8.89 -5.09
CA LYS A 54 -9.99 -7.56 -5.51
C LYS A 54 -9.45 -6.50 -4.56
N TYR A 55 -8.97 -5.42 -5.13
CA TYR A 55 -8.63 -4.23 -4.38
C TYR A 55 -9.86 -3.33 -4.29
N LEU A 56 -10.30 -3.09 -3.05
CA LEU A 56 -11.49 -2.30 -2.78
C LEU A 56 -11.06 -0.99 -2.14
N ASP A 57 -11.04 0.06 -2.94
CA ASP A 57 -10.62 1.39 -2.49
C ASP A 57 -11.83 2.19 -2.02
N CYS A 58 -11.86 2.50 -0.73
CA CYS A 58 -12.93 3.25 -0.09
C CYS A 58 -12.58 4.74 0.11
N GLY A 59 -11.53 5.21 -0.53
CA GLY A 59 -11.04 6.58 -0.36
C GLY A 59 -11.89 7.64 -1.03
N THR A 60 -12.80 7.26 -1.91
CA THR A 60 -13.78 8.15 -2.53
C THR A 60 -15.18 7.62 -2.27
N MET A 61 -16.18 8.48 -2.42
CA MET A 61 -17.56 8.04 -2.25
C MET A 61 -17.93 6.96 -3.27
N ASN A 62 -17.54 7.14 -4.53
CA ASN A 62 -17.80 6.14 -5.56
C ASN A 62 -17.10 4.81 -5.25
N GLY A 63 -15.85 4.86 -4.81
CA GLY A 63 -15.10 3.67 -4.42
C GLY A 63 -15.73 2.97 -3.22
N TYR A 64 -16.18 3.74 -2.25
CA TYR A 64 -16.87 3.21 -1.07
C TYR A 64 -18.13 2.45 -1.46
N ILE A 65 -18.98 3.04 -2.30
CA ILE A 65 -20.22 2.42 -2.75
C ILE A 65 -19.94 1.15 -3.56
N ARG A 66 -19.00 1.21 -4.49
CA ARG A 66 -18.62 0.03 -5.29
C ARG A 66 -18.08 -1.09 -4.42
N SER A 67 -17.28 -0.74 -3.44
CA SER A 67 -16.71 -1.72 -2.50
C SER A 67 -17.79 -2.39 -1.68
N ALA A 68 -18.77 -1.62 -1.21
CA ALA A 68 -19.91 -2.16 -0.47
C ALA A 68 -20.70 -3.14 -1.31
N ILE A 69 -20.95 -2.83 -2.59
CA ILE A 69 -21.64 -3.72 -3.52
C ILE A 69 -20.86 -5.03 -3.71
N GLU A 70 -19.54 -4.94 -3.91
CA GLU A 70 -18.70 -6.12 -4.08
C GLU A 70 -18.70 -7.01 -2.83
N ILE A 71 -18.58 -6.40 -1.66
CA ILE A 71 -18.61 -7.14 -0.40
C ILE A 71 -19.96 -7.81 -0.20
N SER A 72 -21.06 -7.13 -0.54
CA SER A 72 -22.40 -7.72 -0.39
C SER A 72 -22.57 -8.97 -1.25
N LYS A 73 -21.97 -9.00 -2.44
CA LYS A 73 -21.99 -10.18 -3.31
C LYS A 73 -21.16 -11.32 -2.75
N LEU A 74 -19.95 -11.01 -2.24
CA LEU A 74 -19.03 -12.01 -1.71
C LEU A 74 -19.58 -12.67 -0.45
N TRP A 75 -20.21 -11.91 0.41
CA TRP A 75 -20.68 -12.37 1.71
C TRP A 75 -22.17 -12.71 1.72
N ASN A 76 -22.79 -12.60 0.55
CA ASN A 76 -24.20 -12.94 0.36
C ASN A 76 -25.13 -12.19 1.32
N TYR A 77 -24.80 -10.95 1.59
CA TYR A 77 -25.70 -10.06 2.34
C TYR A 77 -26.85 -9.67 1.44
N VAL A 78 -28.05 -10.14 1.78
CA VAL A 78 -29.26 -9.88 1.01
C VAL A 78 -30.22 -9.11 1.89
N TRP A 79 -30.80 -8.10 1.30
CA TRP A 79 -31.82 -7.27 1.95
C TRP A 79 -33.21 -7.83 1.70
#